data_65d32ac28391e421d6b1ca0ce1a0c972
#
_entry.id   65d32ac28391e421d6b1ca0ce1a0c972
#
_cell.length_a   1.000
_cell.length_b   1.000
_cell.length_c   1.000
_cell.angle_alpha   90.00
_cell.angle_beta   90.00
_cell.angle_gamma   90.00
#
_symmetry.space_group_name_H-M   'P 1'
#
loop_
_entity.id
_entity.type
_entity.pdbx_description
1 polymer ?
#
loop_
_entity_poly.entity_id
_entity_poly.type
_entity_poly.pdbx_seq_one_letter_code
_entity_poly.pdbx_strand_id
1 'polypeptide(L)'
;MKKIKTLEISAKRWFQKSYGNTYHVVKAVVNGKDVVVSGVTYGYGNHFLTTIADLLRDRGYTVPEDNSKAFVMMTKFPYTVEDVKRKT
;
A
#
# COMPACT_ATOMS: atom_id res chain seq x y z
N MET A 1 21.12 1.12 -2.90
CA MET A 1 19.68 0.85 -2.74
C MET A 1 19.44 0.19 -1.38
N LYS A 2 18.37 0.56 -0.74
CA LYS A 2 18.02 0.03 0.57
C LYS A 2 17.31 -1.31 0.44
N LYS A 3 17.70 -2.28 1.25
CA LYS A 3 17.03 -3.57 1.30
C LYS A 3 15.87 -3.55 2.29
N ILE A 4 14.78 -4.20 1.92
CA ILE A 4 13.65 -4.40 2.83
C ILE A 4 13.84 -5.74 3.52
N LYS A 5 14.09 -5.72 4.83
CA LYS A 5 14.22 -6.93 5.65
C LYS A 5 12.91 -7.30 6.29
N THR A 6 12.21 -6.32 6.86
CA THR A 6 10.89 -6.50 7.44
C THR A 6 9.96 -5.42 6.93
N LEU A 7 8.70 -5.75 6.82
CA LEU A 7 7.70 -4.82 6.31
C LEU A 7 6.34 -5.16 6.91
N GLU A 8 5.73 -4.19 7.54
CA GLU A 8 4.37 -4.32 8.05
C GLU A 8 3.50 -3.32 7.32
N ILE A 9 2.47 -3.80 6.66
CA ILE A 9 1.58 -2.98 5.83
C ILE A 9 0.20 -2.95 6.47
N SER A 10 -0.36 -1.76 6.60
CA SER A 10 -1.74 -1.59 7.03
C SER A 10 -2.44 -0.59 6.14
N ALA A 11 -3.66 -0.92 5.75
CA ALA A 11 -4.42 -0.10 4.82
C ALA A 11 -5.85 0.08 5.31
N LYS A 12 -6.45 1.18 4.92
CA LYS A 12 -7.88 1.44 5.07
C LYS A 12 -8.46 1.65 3.69
N ARG A 13 -9.62 1.07 3.46
CA ARG A 13 -10.27 1.09 2.15
C ARG A 13 -11.74 1.42 2.33
N TRP A 14 -12.29 2.22 1.43
CA TRP A 14 -13.70 2.59 1.50
C TRP A 14 -14.27 2.80 0.11
N PHE A 15 -15.58 2.58 -0.03
CA PHE A 15 -16.30 2.82 -1.26
C PHE A 15 -17.06 4.15 -1.13
N GLN A 16 -16.84 5.04 -2.09
CA GLN A 16 -17.53 6.33 -2.13
C GLN A 16 -18.69 6.26 -3.11
N LYS A 17 -19.91 6.21 -2.60
CA LYS A 17 -21.12 6.04 -3.40
C LYS A 17 -21.32 7.16 -4.41
N SER A 18 -21.00 8.40 -4.03
CA SER A 18 -21.20 9.56 -4.89
C SER A 18 -20.48 9.46 -6.23
N TYR A 19 -19.32 8.83 -6.22
CA TYR A 19 -18.49 8.69 -7.42
C TYR A 19 -18.43 7.26 -7.94
N GLY A 20 -18.97 6.31 -7.19
CA GLY A 20 -18.88 4.91 -7.58
C GLY A 20 -17.48 4.34 -7.56
N ASN A 21 -16.58 4.90 -6.77
CA ASN A 21 -15.16 4.53 -6.74
C ASN A 21 -14.74 4.05 -5.36
N THR A 22 -13.74 3.16 -5.34
CA THR A 22 -13.11 2.70 -4.12
C THR A 22 -11.78 3.42 -3.94
N TYR A 23 -11.55 3.93 -2.76
CA TYR A 23 -10.31 4.63 -2.40
C TYR A 23 -9.63 3.91 -1.25
N HIS A 24 -8.34 4.17 -1.10
CA HIS A 24 -7.57 3.61 0.01
C HIS A 24 -6.49 4.57 0.48
N VAL A 25 -6.06 4.36 1.72
CA VAL A 25 -4.81 4.89 2.25
C VAL A 25 -4.02 3.71 2.78
N VAL A 26 -2.71 3.75 2.66
CA VAL A 26 -1.86 2.66 3.11
C VAL A 26 -0.64 3.20 3.84
N LYS A 27 -0.26 2.48 4.90
CA LYS A 27 0.91 2.79 5.71
C LYS A 27 1.78 1.54 5.80
N ALA A 28 3.08 1.74 5.78
CA ALA A 28 4.02 0.65 5.97
C ALA A 28 5.11 1.06 6.94
N VAL A 29 5.52 0.12 7.79
CA VAL A 29 6.69 0.28 8.65
C VAL A 29 7.76 -0.63 8.07
N VAL A 30 8.86 -0.03 7.63
CA VAL A 30 9.94 -0.72 6.93
C VAL A 30 11.10 -0.89 7.89
N ASN A 31 11.56 -2.13 8.03
CA ASN A 31 12.71 -2.47 8.87
C ASN A 31 12.57 -1.99 10.32
N GLY A 32 11.32 -1.86 10.78
CA GLY A 32 11.02 -1.42 12.13
C GLY A 32 11.28 0.06 12.42
N LYS A 33 11.66 0.84 11.41
CA LYS A 33 12.06 2.25 11.60
C LYS A 33 11.30 3.22 10.73
N ASP A 34 11.34 3.02 9.41
CA ASP A 34 10.81 3.97 8.45
C ASP A 34 9.31 3.80 8.30
N VAL A 35 8.57 4.88 8.49
CA VAL A 35 7.13 4.88 8.29
C VAL A 35 6.82 5.58 6.97
N VAL A 36 6.15 4.87 6.08
CA VAL A 36 5.77 5.38 4.76
C VAL A 36 4.25 5.39 4.68
N VAL A 37 3.67 6.53 4.34
CA VAL A 37 2.21 6.69 4.32
C VAL A 37 1.80 7.28 2.97
N SER A 38 0.77 6.69 2.37
CA SER A 38 0.19 7.27 1.15
C SER A 38 -0.86 8.32 1.50
N GLY A 39 -1.13 9.22 0.55
CA GLY A 39 -2.36 10.00 0.58
C GLY A 39 -3.52 9.14 0.10
N VAL A 40 -4.71 9.75 0.02
CA VAL A 40 -5.89 9.07 -0.52
C VAL A 40 -5.64 8.74 -1.99
N THR A 41 -5.77 7.46 -2.33
CA THR A 41 -5.47 6.97 -3.67
C THR A 41 -6.64 6.16 -4.20
N TYR A 42 -6.97 6.37 -5.47
CA TYR A 42 -8.00 5.59 -6.14
C TYR A 42 -7.48 4.18 -6.42
N GLY A 43 -8.28 3.18 -6.07
CA GLY A 43 -7.95 1.78 -6.36
C GLY A 43 -8.75 0.84 -5.48
N TYR A 44 -9.23 -0.23 -6.07
CA TYR A 44 -10.05 -1.22 -5.40
C TYR A 44 -9.26 -2.51 -5.17
N GLY A 45 -9.86 -3.45 -4.42
CA GLY A 45 -9.21 -4.72 -4.12
C GLY A 45 -7.91 -4.52 -3.34
N ASN A 46 -6.86 -5.17 -3.77
CA ASN A 46 -5.55 -5.11 -3.12
C ASN A 46 -4.61 -4.10 -3.78
N HIS A 47 -5.14 -3.11 -4.48
CA HIS A 47 -4.34 -2.08 -5.15
C HIS A 47 -3.43 -1.32 -4.17
N PHE A 48 -3.79 -1.26 -2.89
CA PHE A 48 -2.96 -0.63 -1.88
C PHE A 48 -1.54 -1.24 -1.82
N LEU A 49 -1.39 -2.51 -2.19
CA LEU A 49 -0.06 -3.14 -2.24
C LEU A 49 0.79 -2.53 -3.37
N THR A 50 0.17 -2.25 -4.52
CA THR A 50 0.86 -1.56 -5.61
C THR A 50 1.24 -0.14 -5.20
N THR A 51 0.34 0.55 -4.51
CA THR A 51 0.59 1.92 -4.04
C THR A 51 1.79 1.96 -3.10
N ILE A 52 1.86 1.05 -2.13
CA ILE A 52 2.97 1.06 -1.18
C ILE A 52 4.29 0.63 -1.85
N ALA A 53 4.23 -0.28 -2.83
CA ALA A 53 5.40 -0.67 -3.58
C ALA A 53 6.01 0.51 -4.33
N ASP A 54 5.17 1.33 -4.96
CA ASP A 54 5.62 2.53 -5.67
C ASP A 54 6.27 3.53 -4.72
N LEU A 55 5.67 3.74 -3.55
CA LEU A 55 6.22 4.66 -2.54
C LEU A 55 7.57 4.17 -2.02
N LEU A 56 7.72 2.87 -1.80
CA LEU A 56 8.97 2.31 -1.32
C LEU A 56 10.06 2.45 -2.38
N ARG A 57 9.72 2.24 -3.65
CA ARG A 57 10.65 2.43 -4.75
C ARG A 57 11.12 3.88 -4.81
N ASP A 58 10.20 4.83 -4.66
CA ASP A 58 10.52 6.25 -4.66
C ASP A 58 11.44 6.65 -3.51
N ARG A 59 11.40 5.91 -2.41
CA ARG A 59 12.26 6.17 -1.27
C ARG A 59 13.62 5.47 -1.36
N GLY A 60 13.88 4.78 -2.49
CA GLY A 60 15.15 4.13 -2.73
C GLY A 60 15.27 2.71 -2.24
N TYR A 61 14.16 2.08 -1.87
CA TYR A 61 14.16 0.67 -1.52
C TYR A 61 14.18 -0.20 -2.77
N THR A 62 14.75 -1.38 -2.65
CA THR A 62 14.81 -2.34 -3.74
C THR A 62 13.45 -2.99 -3.93
N VAL A 63 12.74 -2.55 -4.96
CA VAL A 63 11.41 -3.08 -5.33
C VAL A 63 11.42 -3.32 -6.82
N PRO A 64 10.92 -4.46 -7.31
CA PRO A 64 10.86 -4.71 -8.75
C PRO A 64 10.11 -3.61 -9.50
N GLU A 65 10.60 -3.25 -10.68
CA GLU A 65 9.93 -2.25 -11.51
C GLU A 65 8.67 -2.80 -12.17
N ASP A 66 8.62 -4.10 -12.40
CA ASP A 66 7.44 -4.76 -12.92
C ASP A 66 6.35 -4.77 -11.83
N ASN A 67 5.19 -4.19 -12.14
CA ASN A 67 4.11 -4.06 -11.17
C ASN A 67 3.61 -5.41 -10.65
N SER A 68 3.57 -6.43 -11.50
CA SER A 68 3.14 -7.75 -11.08
C SER A 68 4.12 -8.37 -10.08
N LYS A 69 5.41 -8.23 -10.34
CA LYS A 69 6.45 -8.74 -9.44
C LYS A 69 6.49 -7.96 -8.14
N ALA A 70 6.31 -6.64 -8.21
CA ALA A 70 6.24 -5.81 -7.01
C ALA A 70 5.05 -6.19 -6.14
N PHE A 71 3.90 -6.42 -6.75
CA PHE A 71 2.70 -6.87 -6.04
C PHE A 71 2.96 -8.19 -5.32
N VAL A 72 3.53 -9.17 -6.03
CA VAL A 72 3.85 -10.48 -5.44
C VAL A 72 4.84 -10.33 -4.28
N MET A 73 5.83 -9.47 -4.43
CA MET A 73 6.78 -9.20 -3.34
C MET A 73 6.06 -8.68 -2.09
N MET A 74 5.14 -7.73 -2.26
CA MET A 74 4.39 -7.16 -1.14
C MET A 74 3.53 -8.20 -0.44
N THR A 75 2.97 -9.17 -1.17
CA THR A 75 2.11 -10.20 -0.57
C THR A 75 2.89 -11.16 0.34
N LYS A 76 4.22 -11.18 0.25
CA LYS A 76 5.05 -12.03 1.11
C LYS A 76 5.26 -11.45 2.50
N PHE A 77 4.91 -10.20 2.71
CA PHE A 77 5.00 -9.54 4.01
C PHE A 77 3.63 -9.50 4.67
N PRO A 78 3.56 -9.40 6.01
CA PRO A 78 2.27 -9.27 6.69
C PRO A 78 1.58 -7.97 6.29
N TYR A 79 0.31 -8.08 5.93
CA TYR A 79 -0.49 -6.90 5.62
C TYR A 79 -1.91 -7.09 6.13
N THR A 80 -2.54 -5.96 6.46
CA THR A 80 -3.93 -5.91 6.87
C THR A 80 -4.65 -4.84 6.07
N VAL A 81 -5.92 -5.05 5.83
CA VAL A 81 -6.77 -4.05 5.21
C VAL A 81 -8.08 -3.97 5.98
N GLU A 82 -8.50 -2.77 6.29
CA GLU A 82 -9.76 -2.51 6.98
C GLU A 82 -10.70 -1.81 6.00
N ASP A 83 -11.88 -2.37 5.81
CA ASP A 83 -12.92 -1.74 5.00
C ASP A 83 -13.71 -0.79 5.90
N VAL A 84 -13.63 0.49 5.57
CA VAL A 84 -14.20 1.56 6.38
C VAL A 84 -15.43 2.11 5.70
N LYS A 85 -16.50 2.31 6.46
CA LYS A 85 -17.68 3.01 5.95
C LYS A 85 -17.48 4.50 6.15
N ARG A 86 -17.55 5.26 5.06
CA ARG A 86 -17.52 6.72 5.14
C ARG A 86 -18.89 7.28 4.84
N LYS A 87 -19.28 8.26 5.63
CA LYS A 87 -20.46 9.05 5.33
C LYS A 87 -20.09 10.04 4.22
N THR A 88 -20.80 9.99 3.14
CA THR A 88 -20.62 10.90 2.03
C THR A 88 -21.69 11.97 2.04
#